data_e79586cdac1dd0ac122d84fd3783138d
#
_entry.id   e79586cdac1dd0ac122d84fd3783138d
#
_cell.length_a   1.000
_cell.length_b   1.000
_cell.length_c   1.000
_cell.angle_alpha   90.00
_cell.angle_beta   90.00
_cell.angle_gamma   90.00
#
_symmetry.space_group_name_H-M   'P 1'
#
loop_
_entity.id
_entity.type
_entity.pdbx_description
1 polymer ?
#
loop_
_entity_poly.entity_id
_entity_poly.type
_entity_poly.pdbx_seq_one_letter_code
_entity_poly.pdbx_strand_id
1 'polypeptide(L)'
;MIHITDKKNCCGCAACVQRCPKQCIRLEEDTEGFLYPQVDEETCIKCGLCEKVCPILNHADKLPVQEVLAVKNPDEEERMNSSSGGVFLPLAREVINQGGVVFGAVYDESWEVHHVYAEKIEDVYPMMGSKYLQSKIGNSFKDAERFLKQGREVLFVGSPCQIAGLRTYLRNKQYQNLLAVDFLCHGVPSPGVWRRYLAETYGGYDANEQSRLQATAGKNSVLLSSLNATSPIGDIKFRDKTESGWKKFRFVVRQKSASKADQNTVLSSDIHYDNPFMRGFLSDIYLRPSCYACKCKNGVNHSDLTIADFWGINLI
;
A
#
# COMPACT_ATOMS: atom_id res chain seq x y z
N MET A 1 -4.06 -5.28 -26.10
CA MET A 1 -4.84 -5.76 -24.93
C MET A 1 -3.85 -6.29 -23.90
N ILE A 2 -3.91 -5.79 -22.67
CA ILE A 2 -2.94 -6.20 -21.64
C ILE A 2 -3.06 -7.71 -21.37
N HIS A 3 -1.94 -8.40 -21.42
CA HIS A 3 -1.83 -9.82 -21.11
C HIS A 3 -0.53 -10.07 -20.37
N ILE A 4 -0.61 -10.72 -19.20
CA ILE A 4 0.53 -10.97 -18.33
C ILE A 4 0.93 -12.44 -18.43
N THR A 5 1.90 -12.73 -19.29
CA THR A 5 2.48 -14.07 -19.44
C THR A 5 3.53 -14.39 -18.37
N ASP A 6 4.30 -13.37 -17.97
CA ASP A 6 5.31 -13.48 -16.93
C ASP A 6 4.96 -12.51 -15.78
N LYS A 7 4.71 -13.06 -14.60
CA LYS A 7 4.29 -12.33 -13.40
C LYS A 7 5.22 -11.19 -12.99
N LYS A 8 6.53 -11.28 -13.32
CA LYS A 8 7.47 -10.17 -13.07
C LYS A 8 7.16 -8.90 -13.86
N ASN A 9 6.37 -9.00 -14.92
CA ASN A 9 5.97 -7.87 -15.77
C ASN A 9 4.66 -7.19 -15.31
N CYS A 10 4.18 -7.46 -14.09
CA CYS A 10 3.03 -6.77 -13.53
C CYS A 10 3.28 -6.37 -12.07
N CYS A 11 3.33 -5.07 -11.79
CA CYS A 11 3.49 -4.53 -10.45
C CYS A 11 2.18 -4.41 -9.65
N GLY A 12 1.02 -4.74 -10.24
CA GLY A 12 -0.28 -4.70 -9.56
C GLY A 12 -0.83 -3.30 -9.30
N CYS A 13 -0.41 -2.28 -10.05
CA CYS A 13 -0.83 -0.89 -9.85
C CYS A 13 -2.29 -0.58 -10.25
N ALA A 14 -2.98 -1.51 -10.92
CA ALA A 14 -4.38 -1.38 -11.36
C ALA A 14 -4.69 -0.21 -12.34
N ALA A 15 -3.68 0.47 -12.92
CA ALA A 15 -3.91 1.55 -13.88
C ALA A 15 -4.69 1.07 -15.12
N CYS A 16 -4.39 -0.13 -15.62
CA CYS A 16 -5.07 -0.74 -16.77
C CYS A 16 -6.56 -1.00 -16.50
N VAL A 17 -6.91 -1.43 -15.28
CA VAL A 17 -8.29 -1.69 -14.85
C VAL A 17 -9.09 -0.39 -14.84
N GLN A 18 -8.58 0.63 -14.14
CA GLN A 18 -9.25 1.91 -13.97
C GLN A 18 -9.38 2.69 -15.30
N ARG A 19 -8.46 2.49 -16.24
CA ARG A 19 -8.47 3.19 -17.54
C ARG A 19 -9.33 2.52 -18.61
N CYS A 20 -9.78 1.29 -18.37
CA CYS A 20 -10.59 0.56 -19.34
C CYS A 20 -11.97 1.21 -19.52
N PRO A 21 -12.30 1.76 -20.69
CA PRO A 21 -13.60 2.42 -20.93
C PRO A 21 -14.77 1.44 -20.93
N LYS A 22 -14.50 0.17 -21.21
CA LYS A 22 -15.48 -0.91 -21.20
C LYS A 22 -15.55 -1.67 -19.87
N GLN A 23 -14.65 -1.34 -18.92
CA GLN A 23 -14.56 -2.03 -17.62
C GLN A 23 -14.43 -3.56 -17.75
N CYS A 24 -13.82 -4.01 -18.85
CA CYS A 24 -13.65 -5.43 -19.18
C CYS A 24 -12.37 -6.03 -18.60
N ILE A 25 -11.71 -5.34 -17.67
CA ILE A 25 -10.50 -5.84 -17.00
C ILE A 25 -10.80 -5.92 -15.51
N ARG A 26 -10.72 -7.11 -14.94
CA ARG A 26 -10.81 -7.36 -13.50
C ARG A 26 -9.46 -7.79 -12.96
N LEU A 27 -9.29 -7.72 -11.65
CA LEU A 27 -8.11 -8.25 -10.96
C LEU A 27 -8.47 -9.59 -10.34
N GLU A 28 -7.66 -10.59 -10.61
CA GLU A 28 -7.80 -11.93 -10.02
C GLU A 28 -6.57 -12.27 -9.21
N GLU A 29 -6.78 -12.93 -8.08
CA GLU A 29 -5.71 -13.42 -7.23
C GLU A 29 -5.08 -14.69 -7.82
N ASP A 30 -3.76 -14.76 -7.72
CA ASP A 30 -3.03 -16.01 -7.95
C ASP A 30 -2.91 -16.83 -6.65
N THR A 31 -2.22 -17.95 -6.71
CA THR A 31 -2.02 -18.86 -5.56
C THR A 31 -1.26 -18.24 -4.40
N GLU A 32 -0.55 -17.13 -4.61
CA GLU A 32 0.15 -16.38 -3.58
C GLU A 32 -0.65 -15.17 -3.07
N GLY A 33 -1.85 -14.93 -3.62
CA GLY A 33 -2.73 -13.82 -3.28
C GLY A 33 -2.40 -12.50 -3.99
N PHE A 34 -1.48 -12.51 -4.96
CA PHE A 34 -1.21 -11.31 -5.75
C PHE A 34 -2.24 -11.12 -6.85
N LEU A 35 -2.69 -9.90 -7.00
CA LEU A 35 -3.67 -9.51 -8.01
C LEU A 35 -3.02 -9.28 -9.38
N TYR A 36 -3.60 -9.91 -10.42
CA TYR A 36 -3.22 -9.74 -11.83
C TYR A 36 -4.42 -9.41 -12.70
N PRO A 37 -4.27 -8.58 -13.75
CA PRO A 37 -5.36 -8.23 -14.63
C PRO A 37 -5.76 -9.42 -15.51
N GLN A 38 -7.07 -9.68 -15.55
CA GLN A 38 -7.71 -10.58 -16.48
C GLN A 38 -8.67 -9.79 -17.36
N VAL A 39 -8.64 -10.04 -18.66
CA VAL A 39 -9.44 -9.30 -19.65
C VAL A 39 -10.56 -10.18 -20.14
N ASP A 40 -11.79 -9.68 -20.08
CA ASP A 40 -12.92 -10.23 -20.79
C ASP A 40 -12.79 -9.85 -22.28
N GLU A 41 -12.41 -10.82 -23.11
CA GLU A 41 -12.12 -10.61 -24.52
C GLU A 41 -13.39 -10.35 -25.35
N GLU A 42 -14.54 -10.84 -24.91
CA GLU A 42 -15.81 -10.64 -25.60
C GLU A 42 -16.27 -9.17 -25.51
N THR A 43 -16.07 -8.55 -24.35
CA THR A 43 -16.41 -7.14 -24.09
C THR A 43 -15.31 -6.18 -24.58
N CYS A 44 -14.09 -6.68 -24.79
CA CYS A 44 -12.92 -5.85 -25.11
C CYS A 44 -12.94 -5.33 -26.54
N ILE A 45 -12.97 -4.00 -26.72
CA ILE A 45 -12.90 -3.33 -28.03
C ILE A 45 -11.47 -3.17 -28.58
N LYS A 46 -10.48 -3.77 -27.97
CA LYS A 46 -9.06 -3.77 -28.40
C LYS A 46 -8.45 -2.37 -28.61
N CYS A 47 -8.89 -1.37 -27.83
CA CYS A 47 -8.45 0.03 -27.96
C CYS A 47 -7.00 0.31 -27.53
N GLY A 48 -6.32 -0.63 -26.88
CA GLY A 48 -4.91 -0.50 -26.43
C GLY A 48 -4.67 0.44 -25.24
N LEU A 49 -5.71 1.06 -24.64
CA LEU A 49 -5.53 2.01 -23.55
C LEU A 49 -4.89 1.37 -22.31
N CYS A 50 -5.20 0.12 -22.00
CA CYS A 50 -4.63 -0.63 -20.88
C CYS A 50 -3.11 -0.81 -21.01
N GLU A 51 -2.59 -0.98 -22.21
CA GLU A 51 -1.14 -1.08 -22.49
C GLU A 51 -0.49 0.30 -22.39
N LYS A 52 -1.15 1.34 -22.92
CA LYS A 52 -0.64 2.72 -22.89
C LYS A 52 -0.47 3.28 -21.46
N VAL A 53 -1.28 2.82 -20.50
CA VAL A 53 -1.17 3.28 -19.09
C VAL A 53 -0.40 2.30 -18.20
N CYS A 54 0.19 1.25 -18.76
CA CYS A 54 0.98 0.31 -17.99
C CYS A 54 2.39 0.88 -17.74
N PRO A 55 2.78 1.15 -16.47
CA PRO A 55 4.09 1.72 -16.18
C PRO A 55 5.24 0.73 -16.43
N ILE A 56 4.94 -0.56 -16.56
CA ILE A 56 5.95 -1.58 -16.87
C ILE A 56 6.25 -1.64 -18.36
N LEU A 57 5.26 -1.37 -19.20
CA LEU A 57 5.42 -1.30 -20.67
C LEU A 57 5.94 0.08 -21.13
N ASN A 58 5.61 1.13 -20.37
CA ASN A 58 5.91 2.52 -20.73
C ASN A 58 6.70 3.16 -19.59
N HIS A 59 7.97 2.73 -19.41
CA HIS A 59 8.79 3.35 -18.39
C HIS A 59 9.17 4.77 -18.80
N ALA A 60 9.21 5.65 -17.81
CA ALA A 60 9.78 6.96 -17.98
C ALA A 60 11.31 6.90 -17.84
N ASP A 61 11.99 7.90 -18.38
CA ASP A 61 13.42 8.09 -18.15
C ASP A 61 13.67 8.50 -16.69
N LYS A 62 14.82 8.12 -16.18
CA LYS A 62 15.22 8.50 -14.82
C LYS A 62 15.41 10.00 -14.71
N LEU A 63 14.74 10.62 -13.77
CA LEU A 63 14.99 12.01 -13.40
C LEU A 63 16.14 12.12 -12.40
N PRO A 64 17.00 13.16 -12.52
CA PRO A 64 18.02 13.43 -11.52
C PRO A 64 17.38 13.86 -10.20
N VAL A 65 18.00 13.46 -9.10
CA VAL A 65 17.65 14.00 -7.78
C VAL A 65 18.07 15.46 -7.74
N GLN A 66 17.14 16.35 -7.41
CA GLN A 66 17.40 17.79 -7.35
C GLN A 66 18.00 18.19 -6.00
N GLU A 67 17.44 17.65 -4.92
CA GLU A 67 17.86 17.98 -3.56
C GLU A 67 17.64 16.79 -2.63
N VAL A 68 18.49 16.69 -1.59
CA VAL A 68 18.35 15.70 -0.51
C VAL A 68 18.37 16.44 0.81
N LEU A 69 17.30 16.30 1.59
CA LEU A 69 17.12 16.97 2.87
C LEU A 69 16.99 15.96 4.01
N ALA A 70 17.63 16.25 5.12
CA ALA A 70 17.36 15.56 6.38
C ALA A 70 16.31 16.35 7.18
N VAL A 71 15.14 15.78 7.33
CA VAL A 71 14.00 16.44 8.00
C VAL A 71 13.35 15.52 9.03
N LYS A 72 12.78 16.13 10.06
CA LYS A 72 11.96 15.45 11.05
C LYS A 72 10.78 16.34 11.46
N ASN A 73 9.66 15.74 11.78
CA ASN A 73 8.54 16.44 12.43
C ASN A 73 9.01 16.93 13.81
N PRO A 74 8.87 18.23 14.13
CA PRO A 74 9.23 18.76 15.43
C PRO A 74 8.34 18.21 16.56
N ASP A 75 7.09 17.89 16.27
CA ASP A 75 6.17 17.26 17.21
C ASP A 75 6.62 15.82 17.51
N GLU A 76 6.97 15.59 18.79
CA GLU A 76 7.52 14.31 19.22
C GLU A 76 6.46 13.21 19.25
N GLU A 77 5.23 13.51 19.65
CA GLU A 77 4.15 12.54 19.71
C GLU A 77 3.76 12.07 18.30
N GLU A 78 3.58 12.99 17.37
CA GLU A 78 3.33 12.66 15.96
C GLU A 78 4.49 11.87 15.35
N ARG A 79 5.72 12.26 15.64
CA ARG A 79 6.91 11.55 15.17
C ARG A 79 7.01 10.14 15.75
N MET A 80 6.66 9.94 17.02
CA MET A 80 6.64 8.62 17.65
C MET A 80 5.57 7.71 17.05
N ASN A 81 4.42 8.25 16.69
CA ASN A 81 3.35 7.50 16.01
C ASN A 81 3.60 7.29 14.50
N SER A 82 4.63 7.90 13.94
CA SER A 82 5.05 7.71 12.55
C SER A 82 6.11 6.62 12.42
N SER A 83 6.33 6.12 11.21
CA SER A 83 7.34 5.07 10.95
C SER A 83 8.78 5.55 11.13
N SER A 84 9.06 6.81 10.79
CA SER A 84 10.39 7.40 10.77
C SER A 84 10.35 8.86 11.26
N GLY A 85 10.82 9.79 10.46
CA GLY A 85 10.88 11.23 10.77
C GLY A 85 9.52 11.94 10.85
N GLY A 86 8.41 11.31 10.46
CA GLY A 86 7.06 11.85 10.62
C GLY A 86 6.67 12.90 9.58
N VAL A 87 7.27 12.91 8.40
CA VAL A 87 7.06 13.95 7.37
C VAL A 87 5.68 13.87 6.72
N PHE A 88 5.06 12.68 6.67
CA PHE A 88 3.76 12.49 6.01
C PHE A 88 2.65 13.38 6.61
N LEU A 89 2.51 13.39 7.92
CA LEU A 89 1.39 14.08 8.59
C LEU A 89 1.42 15.61 8.41
N PRO A 90 2.56 16.32 8.54
CA PRO A 90 2.65 17.74 8.21
C PRO A 90 2.27 18.05 6.75
N LEU A 91 2.72 17.24 5.77
CA LEU A 91 2.34 17.41 4.38
C LEU A 91 0.82 17.23 4.18
N ALA A 92 0.26 16.18 4.78
CA ALA A 92 -1.17 15.91 4.71
C ALA A 92 -2.01 17.04 5.34
N ARG A 93 -1.58 17.55 6.51
CA ARG A 93 -2.23 18.67 7.19
C ARG A 93 -2.24 19.92 6.34
N GLU A 94 -1.13 20.24 5.69
CA GLU A 94 -1.06 21.42 4.81
C GLU A 94 -2.06 21.31 3.65
N VAL A 95 -2.11 20.15 2.98
CA VAL A 95 -3.05 19.91 1.88
C VAL A 95 -4.51 19.98 2.36
N ILE A 96 -4.83 19.34 3.50
CA ILE A 96 -6.19 19.40 4.08
C ILE A 96 -6.58 20.83 4.45
N ASN A 97 -5.69 21.62 5.06
CA ASN A 97 -5.95 23.00 5.45
C ASN A 97 -6.26 23.91 4.24
N GLN A 98 -5.74 23.57 3.06
CA GLN A 98 -6.02 24.24 1.80
C GLN A 98 -7.29 23.72 1.10
N GLY A 99 -8.10 22.87 1.77
CA GLY A 99 -9.29 22.25 1.18
C GLY A 99 -8.97 21.14 0.18
N GLY A 100 -7.74 20.63 0.21
CA GLY A 100 -7.26 19.56 -0.64
C GLY A 100 -7.71 18.18 -0.20
N VAL A 101 -7.11 17.16 -0.82
CA VAL A 101 -7.43 15.73 -0.61
C VAL A 101 -6.15 14.93 -0.47
N VAL A 102 -6.10 14.03 0.50
CA VAL A 102 -4.95 13.16 0.76
C VAL A 102 -5.30 11.72 0.44
N PHE A 103 -4.50 11.06 -0.40
CA PHE A 103 -4.60 9.64 -0.69
C PHE A 103 -3.50 8.89 0.03
N GLY A 104 -3.87 7.81 0.72
CA GLY A 104 -2.94 6.97 1.47
C GLY A 104 -3.48 5.56 1.72
N ALA A 105 -2.65 4.72 2.30
CA ALA A 105 -2.93 3.33 2.54
C ALA A 105 -3.47 3.10 3.96
N VAL A 106 -4.58 2.38 4.09
CA VAL A 106 -5.19 2.00 5.37
C VAL A 106 -5.41 0.49 5.44
N TYR A 107 -5.58 -0.05 6.63
CA TYR A 107 -6.10 -1.41 6.82
C TYR A 107 -7.61 -1.45 6.67
N ASP A 108 -8.11 -2.55 6.12
CA ASP A 108 -9.52 -2.93 6.24
C ASP A 108 -9.75 -3.83 7.46
N GLU A 109 -11.00 -4.26 7.62
CA GLU A 109 -11.41 -5.13 8.73
C GLU A 109 -10.74 -6.53 8.69
N SER A 110 -10.21 -6.94 7.54
CA SER A 110 -9.48 -8.19 7.32
C SER A 110 -7.96 -8.04 7.46
N TRP A 111 -7.49 -6.86 7.87
CA TRP A 111 -6.07 -6.50 7.93
C TRP A 111 -5.37 -6.57 6.57
N GLU A 112 -6.11 -6.44 5.48
CA GLU A 112 -5.57 -6.17 4.17
C GLU A 112 -5.42 -4.65 3.98
N VAL A 113 -4.55 -4.25 3.05
CA VAL A 113 -4.25 -2.83 2.84
C VAL A 113 -4.87 -2.35 1.53
N HIS A 114 -5.51 -1.18 1.57
CA HIS A 114 -6.04 -0.53 0.38
C HIS A 114 -5.87 1.00 0.45
N HIS A 115 -5.90 1.64 -0.70
CA HIS A 115 -5.87 3.10 -0.79
C HIS A 115 -7.27 3.68 -0.63
N VAL A 116 -7.31 4.73 0.18
CA VAL A 116 -8.50 5.59 0.34
C VAL A 116 -8.08 7.05 0.22
N TYR A 117 -9.06 7.96 0.16
CA TYR A 117 -8.79 9.38 0.30
C TYR A 117 -9.43 9.95 1.58
N ALA A 118 -8.83 11.02 2.08
CA ALA A 118 -9.27 11.78 3.23
C ALA A 118 -9.43 13.26 2.84
N GLU A 119 -10.48 13.88 3.35
CA GLU A 119 -10.77 15.32 3.21
C GLU A 119 -10.72 16.03 4.57
N LYS A 120 -10.47 15.27 5.65
CA LYS A 120 -10.32 15.74 7.03
C LYS A 120 -9.10 15.12 7.66
N ILE A 121 -8.49 15.84 8.61
CA ILE A 121 -7.26 15.39 9.26
C ILE A 121 -7.47 14.12 10.10
N GLU A 122 -8.65 13.94 10.68
CA GLU A 122 -9.00 12.75 11.47
C GLU A 122 -8.93 11.47 10.63
N ASP A 123 -9.31 11.55 9.35
CA ASP A 123 -9.30 10.44 8.41
C ASP A 123 -7.89 10.15 7.85
N VAL A 124 -6.92 11.03 8.09
CA VAL A 124 -5.51 10.84 7.71
C VAL A 124 -4.76 9.97 8.72
N TYR A 125 -5.12 10.01 10.01
CA TYR A 125 -4.40 9.25 11.03
C TYR A 125 -4.29 7.73 10.75
N PRO A 126 -5.31 7.04 10.23
CA PRO A 126 -5.20 5.62 9.85
C PRO A 126 -4.20 5.36 8.70
N MET A 127 -3.86 6.37 7.91
CA MET A 127 -2.87 6.26 6.84
C MET A 127 -1.43 6.29 7.38
N MET A 128 -1.21 6.78 8.59
CA MET A 128 0.11 6.83 9.21
C MET A 128 0.67 5.43 9.46
N GLY A 129 1.98 5.35 9.59
CA GLY A 129 2.67 4.10 9.86
C GLY A 129 2.88 3.22 8.62
N SER A 130 4.00 2.50 8.59
CA SER A 130 4.30 1.55 7.52
C SER A 130 3.39 0.34 7.60
N LYS A 131 2.86 -0.04 6.47
CA LYS A 131 2.12 -1.27 6.25
C LYS A 131 2.88 -2.09 5.21
N TYR A 132 3.69 -3.06 5.66
CA TYR A 132 4.52 -3.87 4.75
C TYR A 132 3.67 -4.94 4.06
N LEU A 133 2.69 -4.45 3.28
CA LEU A 133 1.75 -5.22 2.48
C LEU A 133 1.47 -4.48 1.17
N GLN A 134 0.99 -5.21 0.16
CA GLN A 134 0.56 -4.55 -1.08
C GLN A 134 -0.80 -3.89 -0.88
N SER A 135 -0.85 -2.57 -1.01
CA SER A 135 -2.11 -1.85 -0.99
C SER A 135 -2.88 -2.00 -2.31
N LYS A 136 -4.16 -2.35 -2.22
CA LYS A 136 -5.09 -2.37 -3.35
C LYS A 136 -5.48 -0.93 -3.71
N ILE A 137 -5.21 -0.50 -4.92
CA ILE A 137 -5.47 0.89 -5.37
C ILE A 137 -6.97 1.18 -5.56
N GLY A 138 -7.79 0.15 -5.86
CA GLY A 138 -9.22 0.36 -6.11
C GLY A 138 -9.46 1.41 -7.20
N ASN A 139 -10.26 2.44 -6.90
CA ASN A 139 -10.57 3.56 -7.79
C ASN A 139 -9.72 4.82 -7.54
N SER A 140 -8.69 4.76 -6.70
CA SER A 140 -7.98 5.95 -6.22
C SER A 140 -7.35 6.80 -7.32
N PHE A 141 -6.92 6.22 -8.44
CA PHE A 141 -6.42 7.02 -9.57
C PHE A 141 -7.52 7.81 -10.27
N LYS A 142 -8.71 7.20 -10.40
CA LYS A 142 -9.89 7.83 -10.98
C LYS A 142 -10.38 8.99 -10.09
N ASP A 143 -10.41 8.77 -8.78
CA ASP A 143 -10.80 9.78 -7.82
C ASP A 143 -9.78 10.93 -7.75
N ALA A 144 -8.48 10.62 -7.78
CA ALA A 144 -7.43 11.62 -7.85
C ALA A 144 -7.57 12.48 -9.13
N GLU A 145 -7.77 11.88 -10.31
CA GLU A 145 -8.01 12.61 -11.56
C GLU A 145 -9.25 13.54 -11.46
N ARG A 146 -10.31 13.07 -10.78
CA ARG A 146 -11.52 13.86 -10.55
C ARG A 146 -11.23 15.10 -9.72
N PHE A 147 -10.56 14.97 -8.58
CA PHE A 147 -10.21 16.08 -7.70
C PHE A 147 -9.25 17.07 -8.37
N LEU A 148 -8.23 16.56 -9.08
CA LEU A 148 -7.30 17.40 -9.85
C LEU A 148 -8.01 18.25 -10.91
N LYS A 149 -9.00 17.70 -11.62
CA LYS A 149 -9.81 18.43 -12.60
C LYS A 149 -10.74 19.46 -11.97
N GLN A 150 -11.10 19.29 -10.71
CA GLN A 150 -11.86 20.27 -9.92
C GLN A 150 -10.97 21.40 -9.37
N GLY A 151 -9.67 21.36 -9.64
CA GLY A 151 -8.70 22.36 -9.14
C GLY A 151 -8.31 22.19 -7.68
N ARG A 152 -8.66 21.06 -7.04
CA ARG A 152 -8.29 20.78 -5.65
C ARG A 152 -6.85 20.32 -5.56
N GLU A 153 -6.16 20.71 -4.49
CA GLU A 153 -4.85 20.16 -4.13
C GLU A 153 -4.97 18.67 -3.81
N VAL A 154 -4.08 17.85 -4.35
CA VAL A 154 -4.06 16.39 -4.13
C VAL A 154 -2.68 15.97 -3.68
N LEU A 155 -2.59 15.42 -2.48
CA LEU A 155 -1.43 14.63 -2.02
C LEU A 155 -1.73 13.16 -2.29
N PHE A 156 -0.93 12.52 -3.13
CA PHE A 156 -1.03 11.09 -3.37
C PHE A 156 0.24 10.38 -2.88
N VAL A 157 0.11 9.55 -1.84
CA VAL A 157 1.23 8.80 -1.27
C VAL A 157 1.11 7.33 -1.64
N GLY A 158 2.14 6.75 -2.23
CA GLY A 158 2.14 5.34 -2.64
C GLY A 158 3.53 4.78 -2.86
N SER A 159 3.62 3.48 -3.13
CA SER A 159 4.89 2.86 -3.53
C SER A 159 5.34 3.39 -4.90
N PRO A 160 6.65 3.29 -5.26
CA PRO A 160 7.14 3.78 -6.54
C PRO A 160 6.34 3.29 -7.75
N CYS A 161 5.93 2.02 -7.76
CA CYS A 161 5.13 1.46 -8.85
C CYS A 161 3.68 1.97 -8.87
N GLN A 162 3.12 2.36 -7.72
CA GLN A 162 1.80 3.00 -7.65
C GLN A 162 1.87 4.45 -8.15
N ILE A 163 2.93 5.18 -7.82
CA ILE A 163 3.14 6.54 -8.36
C ILE A 163 3.38 6.48 -9.88
N ALA A 164 4.21 5.56 -10.37
CA ALA A 164 4.37 5.34 -11.81
C ALA A 164 3.02 5.00 -12.50
N GLY A 165 2.19 4.17 -11.85
CA GLY A 165 0.85 3.85 -12.31
C GLY A 165 -0.09 5.07 -12.34
N LEU A 166 -0.05 5.93 -11.33
CA LEU A 166 -0.80 7.18 -11.29
C LEU A 166 -0.37 8.11 -12.43
N ARG A 167 0.94 8.33 -12.59
CA ARG A 167 1.49 9.20 -13.65
C ARG A 167 1.06 8.71 -15.05
N THR A 168 1.23 7.42 -15.35
CA THR A 168 0.81 6.86 -16.64
C THR A 168 -0.71 6.85 -16.79
N TYR A 169 -1.48 6.62 -15.73
CA TYR A 169 -2.94 6.76 -15.73
C TYR A 169 -3.36 8.19 -16.10
N LEU A 170 -2.71 9.21 -15.54
CA LEU A 170 -2.90 10.61 -15.88
C LEU A 170 -2.30 11.02 -17.24
N ARG A 171 -1.77 10.04 -18.02
CA ARG A 171 -1.11 10.23 -19.32
C ARG A 171 0.09 11.17 -19.26
N ASN A 172 0.82 11.13 -18.17
CA ASN A 172 1.96 12.00 -17.86
C ASN A 172 1.64 13.51 -17.93
N LYS A 173 0.35 13.86 -17.84
CA LYS A 173 -0.07 15.26 -17.76
C LYS A 173 0.45 15.84 -16.45
N GLN A 174 1.11 17.00 -16.54
CA GLN A 174 1.54 17.75 -15.36
C GLN A 174 0.33 18.48 -14.77
N TYR A 175 0.08 18.22 -13.49
CA TYR A 175 -0.91 18.91 -12.67
C TYR A 175 -0.16 19.69 -11.60
N GLN A 176 -0.29 21.03 -11.59
CA GLN A 176 0.38 21.88 -10.59
C GLN A 176 -0.16 21.66 -9.17
N ASN A 177 -1.39 21.15 -9.08
CA ASN A 177 -2.10 20.82 -7.86
C ASN A 177 -1.97 19.33 -7.46
N LEU A 178 -0.95 18.61 -7.97
CA LEU A 178 -0.64 17.24 -7.56
C LEU A 178 0.74 17.17 -6.91
N LEU A 179 0.79 16.74 -5.65
CA LEU A 179 2.00 16.31 -4.97
C LEU A 179 2.00 14.78 -4.90
N ALA A 180 2.78 14.14 -5.76
CA ALA A 180 2.96 12.69 -5.78
C ALA A 180 4.18 12.29 -4.95
N VAL A 181 3.95 11.58 -3.85
CA VAL A 181 4.98 11.19 -2.88
C VAL A 181 5.16 9.68 -2.89
N ASP A 182 6.38 9.23 -3.09
CA ASP A 182 6.73 7.84 -2.86
C ASP A 182 7.66 7.66 -1.65
N PHE A 183 8.00 6.43 -1.38
CA PHE A 183 8.93 6.05 -0.32
C PHE A 183 9.93 5.03 -0.83
N LEU A 184 11.09 4.93 -0.16
CA LEU A 184 12.07 3.88 -0.43
C LEU A 184 11.42 2.52 -0.15
N CYS A 185 11.09 1.82 -1.23
CA CYS A 185 10.32 0.58 -1.18
C CYS A 185 11.24 -0.64 -1.23
N HIS A 186 11.16 -1.51 -0.22
CA HIS A 186 11.85 -2.80 -0.20
C HIS A 186 11.23 -3.75 -1.23
N GLY A 187 9.92 -3.91 -1.18
CA GLY A 187 9.08 -4.78 -1.99
C GLY A 187 7.73 -4.95 -1.32
N VAL A 188 6.86 -5.76 -1.88
CA VAL A 188 5.58 -6.11 -1.26
C VAL A 188 5.48 -7.62 -1.08
N PRO A 189 5.18 -8.09 0.15
CA PRO A 189 5.08 -9.52 0.44
C PRO A 189 3.77 -10.11 -0.11
N SER A 190 3.73 -11.44 -0.18
CA SER A 190 2.55 -12.21 -0.55
C SER A 190 1.37 -11.95 0.39
N PRO A 191 0.20 -11.52 -0.12
CA PRO A 191 -1.01 -11.40 0.68
C PRO A 191 -1.49 -12.76 1.24
N GLY A 192 -1.26 -13.85 0.50
CA GLY A 192 -1.58 -15.20 0.96
C GLY A 192 -0.76 -15.60 2.18
N VAL A 193 0.56 -15.31 2.18
CA VAL A 193 1.42 -15.55 3.36
C VAL A 193 0.98 -14.70 4.55
N TRP A 194 0.60 -13.43 4.31
CA TRP A 194 0.10 -12.55 5.36
C TRP A 194 -1.16 -13.10 6.02
N ARG A 195 -2.17 -13.44 5.23
CA ARG A 195 -3.43 -14.00 5.73
C ARG A 195 -3.18 -15.27 6.55
N ARG A 196 -2.34 -16.16 6.02
CA ARG A 196 -1.98 -17.41 6.70
C ARG A 196 -1.23 -17.16 8.01
N TYR A 197 -0.28 -16.22 8.02
CA TYR A 197 0.46 -15.83 9.22
C TYR A 197 -0.50 -15.32 10.32
N LEU A 198 -1.43 -14.43 9.99
CA LEU A 198 -2.41 -13.93 10.96
C LEU A 198 -3.29 -15.07 11.50
N ALA A 199 -3.73 -15.95 10.64
CA ALA A 199 -4.58 -17.07 10.96
C ALA A 199 -3.90 -18.05 11.91
N GLU A 200 -2.69 -18.47 11.59
CA GLU A 200 -1.93 -19.47 12.38
C GLU A 200 -1.43 -18.88 13.70
N THR A 201 -1.10 -17.59 13.75
CA THR A 201 -0.47 -16.99 14.93
C THR A 201 -1.50 -16.47 15.95
N TYR A 202 -2.62 -15.89 15.49
CA TYR A 202 -3.56 -15.18 16.37
C TYR A 202 -4.93 -15.85 16.49
N GLY A 203 -5.14 -16.97 15.80
CA GLY A 203 -6.37 -17.76 15.91
C GLY A 203 -7.54 -17.22 15.11
N GLY A 204 -8.55 -18.06 14.96
CA GLY A 204 -9.77 -17.74 14.20
C GLY A 204 -9.77 -18.22 12.75
N TYR A 205 -8.75 -18.96 12.33
CA TYR A 205 -8.68 -19.48 10.97
C TYR A 205 -8.35 -20.97 10.97
N ASP A 206 -9.28 -21.79 10.52
CA ASP A 206 -9.02 -23.21 10.24
C ASP A 206 -8.43 -23.34 8.83
N ALA A 207 -7.13 -23.69 8.73
CA ALA A 207 -6.44 -23.89 7.45
C ALA A 207 -7.09 -24.98 6.57
N ASN A 208 -7.82 -25.93 7.18
CA ASN A 208 -8.59 -26.94 6.47
C ASN A 208 -9.87 -26.39 5.83
N GLU A 209 -10.49 -25.37 6.44
CA GLU A 209 -11.66 -24.72 5.91
C GLU A 209 -11.32 -23.84 4.70
N GLN A 210 -10.11 -23.25 4.66
CA GLN A 210 -9.63 -22.50 3.50
C GLN A 210 -9.43 -23.40 2.27
N SER A 211 -8.90 -24.61 2.45
CA SER A 211 -8.75 -25.57 1.34
C SER A 211 -10.12 -26.02 0.81
N ARG A 212 -11.12 -26.12 1.68
CA ARG A 212 -12.52 -26.40 1.29
C ARG A 212 -13.17 -25.19 0.60
N LEU A 213 -12.92 -23.96 1.09
CA LEU A 213 -13.45 -22.73 0.52
C LEU A 213 -12.82 -22.39 -0.85
N GLN A 214 -11.52 -22.66 -1.05
CA GLN A 214 -10.88 -22.53 -2.36
C GLN A 214 -11.42 -23.54 -3.38
N ALA A 215 -11.75 -24.74 -2.95
CA ALA A 215 -12.37 -25.75 -3.81
C ALA A 215 -13.83 -25.40 -4.17
N THR A 216 -14.49 -24.55 -3.39
CA THR A 216 -15.89 -24.15 -3.58
C THR A 216 -16.07 -22.69 -4.01
N ALA A 217 -15.02 -21.86 -4.01
CA ALA A 217 -15.05 -20.41 -4.27
C ALA A 217 -15.34 -19.99 -5.73
N GLY A 218 -15.90 -20.89 -6.52
CA GLY A 218 -16.45 -20.48 -7.82
C GLY A 218 -17.65 -19.54 -7.75
N LYS A 219 -18.27 -19.27 -6.59
CA LYS A 219 -19.56 -18.55 -6.58
C LYS A 219 -19.93 -17.63 -5.40
N ASN A 220 -19.15 -17.42 -4.32
CA ASN A 220 -19.65 -16.52 -3.26
C ASN A 220 -18.54 -15.79 -2.47
N SER A 221 -18.39 -14.50 -2.73
CA SER A 221 -17.59 -13.55 -1.94
C SER A 221 -18.14 -13.21 -0.55
N VAL A 222 -19.34 -13.71 -0.21
CA VAL A 222 -20.07 -13.39 1.03
C VAL A 222 -19.52 -14.15 2.25
N LEU A 223 -18.82 -15.26 2.05
CA LEU A 223 -18.28 -16.07 3.16
C LEU A 223 -17.03 -15.50 3.83
N LEU A 224 -16.30 -14.59 3.18
CA LEU A 224 -15.14 -13.91 3.77
C LEU A 224 -15.54 -12.90 4.86
N SER A 225 -16.73 -12.32 4.79
CA SER A 225 -17.22 -11.37 5.79
C SER A 225 -17.60 -11.99 7.13
N SER A 226 -17.94 -13.28 7.15
CA SER A 226 -18.32 -13.98 8.37
C SER A 226 -17.13 -14.43 9.24
N LEU A 227 -15.93 -14.50 8.66
CA LEU A 227 -14.72 -14.91 9.39
C LEU A 227 -14.11 -13.75 10.21
N ASN A 228 -14.46 -12.51 9.89
CA ASN A 228 -13.91 -11.32 10.55
C ASN A 228 -14.53 -11.03 11.93
N ALA A 229 -15.65 -11.65 12.28
CA ALA A 229 -16.34 -11.40 13.56
C ALA A 229 -15.59 -11.93 14.79
N THR A 230 -14.55 -12.75 14.59
CA THR A 230 -13.82 -13.45 15.66
C THR A 230 -12.35 -13.10 15.77
N SER A 231 -11.81 -12.22 14.90
CA SER A 231 -10.41 -11.83 15.01
C SER A 231 -10.17 -11.09 16.33
N PRO A 232 -9.24 -11.57 17.18
CA PRO A 232 -8.91 -10.89 18.43
C PRO A 232 -8.09 -9.60 18.19
N ILE A 233 -7.68 -9.34 16.95
CA ILE A 233 -6.78 -8.25 16.60
C ILE A 233 -7.52 -6.91 16.55
N GLY A 234 -7.00 -5.92 17.27
CA GLY A 234 -7.51 -4.55 17.30
C GLY A 234 -6.57 -3.52 16.69
N ASP A 235 -5.26 -3.80 16.65
CA ASP A 235 -4.24 -2.91 16.06
C ASP A 235 -3.02 -3.72 15.62
N ILE A 236 -2.42 -3.32 14.50
CA ILE A 236 -1.16 -3.86 13.99
C ILE A 236 -0.21 -2.71 13.65
N LYS A 237 0.95 -2.68 14.29
CA LYS A 237 2.03 -1.75 13.98
C LYS A 237 3.28 -2.49 13.52
N PHE A 238 3.67 -2.31 12.29
CA PHE A 238 4.90 -2.88 11.74
C PHE A 238 6.17 -2.20 12.27
N ARG A 239 6.04 -0.95 12.73
CA ARG A 239 7.17 -0.15 13.22
C ARG A 239 6.81 0.60 14.50
N ASP A 240 6.48 -0.15 15.54
CA ASP A 240 6.32 0.42 16.88
C ASP A 240 7.69 0.77 17.45
N LYS A 241 7.87 2.03 17.87
CA LYS A 241 9.12 2.57 18.37
C LYS A 241 9.08 2.81 19.89
N THR A 242 7.96 2.53 20.52
CA THR A 242 7.67 2.94 21.91
C THR A 242 8.68 2.37 22.90
N GLU A 243 9.03 1.09 22.78
CA GLU A 243 9.94 0.43 23.73
C GLU A 243 11.42 0.52 23.33
N SER A 244 11.72 0.36 22.03
CA SER A 244 13.09 0.11 21.55
C SER A 244 13.61 1.21 20.63
N GLY A 245 12.81 2.24 20.40
CA GLY A 245 13.16 3.37 19.55
C GLY A 245 13.20 3.03 18.05
N TRP A 246 13.62 4.01 17.26
CA TRP A 246 13.59 3.94 15.81
C TRP A 246 14.47 2.84 15.19
N LYS A 247 15.67 2.61 15.74
CA LYS A 247 16.62 1.63 15.18
C LYS A 247 16.24 0.17 15.43
N LYS A 248 15.51 -0.09 16.52
CA LYS A 248 15.11 -1.44 16.95
C LYS A 248 13.59 -1.55 17.05
N PHE A 249 12.88 -0.96 16.07
CA PHE A 249 11.43 -0.99 16.07
C PHE A 249 10.87 -2.42 16.16
N ARG A 250 9.67 -2.52 16.69
CA ARG A 250 8.99 -3.81 16.92
C ARG A 250 7.80 -3.95 15.98
N PHE A 251 7.52 -5.19 15.63
CA PHE A 251 6.23 -5.59 15.08
C PHE A 251 5.31 -5.88 16.26
N VAL A 252 4.21 -5.15 16.38
CA VAL A 252 3.30 -5.23 17.53
C VAL A 252 1.89 -5.49 17.05
N VAL A 253 1.25 -6.47 17.67
CA VAL A 253 -0.18 -6.77 17.49
C VAL A 253 -0.87 -6.61 18.84
N ARG A 254 -1.97 -5.84 18.86
CA ARG A 254 -2.79 -5.58 20.04
C ARG A 254 -4.16 -6.20 19.90
N GLN A 255 -4.74 -6.57 21.04
CA GLN A 255 -6.06 -7.16 21.11
C GLN A 255 -7.16 -6.13 20.81
N LYS A 256 -8.22 -6.59 20.14
CA LYS A 256 -9.46 -5.83 20.02
C LYS A 256 -10.12 -5.75 21.40
N SER A 257 -10.33 -4.56 21.91
CA SER A 257 -10.92 -4.34 23.22
C SER A 257 -12.38 -3.88 23.14
N ALA A 258 -13.19 -4.34 24.04
CA ALA A 258 -14.56 -3.86 24.23
C ALA A 258 -14.60 -2.52 25.00
N SER A 259 -13.53 -2.14 25.69
CA SER A 259 -13.43 -0.90 26.47
C SER A 259 -12.16 -0.13 26.14
N LYS A 260 -12.23 1.22 26.26
CA LYS A 260 -11.04 2.05 26.06
C LYS A 260 -9.90 1.74 27.03
N ALA A 261 -10.21 1.19 28.21
CA ALA A 261 -9.21 0.84 29.23
C ALA A 261 -8.35 -0.38 28.83
N ASP A 262 -8.90 -1.30 28.03
CA ASP A 262 -8.23 -2.54 27.64
C ASP A 262 -7.51 -2.45 26.28
N GLN A 263 -7.52 -1.29 25.61
CA GLN A 263 -6.95 -1.10 24.27
C GLN A 263 -5.43 -1.36 24.19
N ASN A 264 -4.75 -1.58 25.34
CA ASN A 264 -3.32 -1.76 25.42
C ASN A 264 -2.87 -3.22 25.60
N THR A 265 -3.79 -4.20 25.59
CA THR A 265 -3.38 -5.60 25.71
C THR A 265 -2.61 -6.03 24.47
N VAL A 266 -1.31 -6.27 24.64
CA VAL A 266 -0.41 -6.71 23.59
C VAL A 266 -0.54 -8.23 23.42
N LEU A 267 -0.89 -8.68 22.22
CA LEU A 267 -0.90 -10.11 21.85
C LEU A 267 0.50 -10.60 21.51
N SER A 268 1.25 -9.80 20.75
CA SER A 268 2.67 -10.05 20.49
C SER A 268 3.42 -8.74 20.28
N SER A 269 4.71 -8.73 20.64
CA SER A 269 5.64 -7.63 20.43
C SER A 269 7.02 -8.20 20.17
N ASP A 270 7.39 -8.30 18.88
CA ASP A 270 8.64 -8.88 18.45
C ASP A 270 9.56 -7.81 17.87
N ILE A 271 10.85 -7.88 18.14
CA ILE A 271 11.81 -7.10 17.36
C ILE A 271 11.67 -7.56 15.89
N HIS A 272 11.69 -6.63 14.95
CA HIS A 272 11.35 -6.88 13.55
C HIS A 272 12.10 -8.06 12.90
N TYR A 273 13.35 -8.34 13.30
CA TYR A 273 14.10 -9.47 12.77
C TYR A 273 13.86 -10.82 13.52
N ASP A 274 13.13 -10.81 14.64
CA ASP A 274 12.72 -12.00 15.36
C ASP A 274 11.34 -12.50 14.95
N ASN A 275 10.49 -11.59 14.46
CA ASN A 275 9.16 -11.92 13.98
C ASN A 275 9.23 -12.77 12.69
N PRO A 276 8.56 -13.94 12.60
CA PRO A 276 8.66 -14.84 11.45
C PRO A 276 8.23 -14.19 10.12
N PHE A 277 7.13 -13.42 10.14
CA PHE A 277 6.66 -12.73 8.94
C PHE A 277 7.66 -11.66 8.49
N MET A 278 8.14 -10.83 9.42
CA MET A 278 9.11 -9.79 9.09
C MET A 278 10.45 -10.37 8.60
N ARG A 279 10.91 -11.47 9.19
CA ARG A 279 12.13 -12.17 8.73
C ARG A 279 12.00 -12.62 7.29
N GLY A 280 10.92 -13.31 6.94
CA GLY A 280 10.70 -13.78 5.59
C GLY A 280 10.58 -12.63 4.59
N PHE A 281 9.89 -11.54 4.96
CA PHE A 281 9.78 -10.33 4.17
C PHE A 281 11.15 -9.68 3.92
N LEU A 282 11.93 -9.45 4.98
CA LEU A 282 13.25 -8.80 4.89
C LEU A 282 14.31 -9.68 4.21
N SER A 283 14.09 -10.99 4.18
CA SER A 283 14.93 -11.96 3.45
C SER A 283 14.47 -12.21 2.01
N ASP A 284 13.53 -11.42 1.51
CA ASP A 284 13.01 -11.49 0.13
C ASP A 284 12.39 -12.85 -0.26
N ILE A 285 11.87 -13.63 0.71
CA ILE A 285 11.44 -15.03 0.45
C ILE A 285 10.14 -15.05 -0.36
N TYR A 286 9.20 -14.12 -0.14
CA TYR A 286 7.86 -14.14 -0.72
C TYR A 286 7.41 -12.76 -1.23
N LEU A 287 8.32 -12.02 -1.85
CA LEU A 287 7.96 -10.77 -2.51
C LEU A 287 7.22 -11.04 -3.82
N ARG A 288 6.42 -10.05 -4.23
CA ARG A 288 5.82 -10.06 -5.56
C ARG A 288 6.91 -10.25 -6.63
N PRO A 289 6.70 -11.13 -7.63
CA PRO A 289 7.71 -11.40 -8.66
C PRO A 289 8.31 -10.16 -9.33
N SER A 290 7.50 -9.11 -9.53
CA SER A 290 7.99 -7.83 -10.09
C SER A 290 8.90 -7.03 -9.16
N CYS A 291 8.91 -7.30 -7.85
CA CYS A 291 9.76 -6.58 -6.91
C CYS A 291 11.24 -6.96 -7.05
N TYR A 292 11.54 -8.20 -7.43
CA TYR A 292 12.92 -8.67 -7.67
C TYR A 292 13.57 -8.00 -8.89
N ALA A 293 12.76 -7.54 -9.86
CA ALA A 293 13.21 -6.84 -11.07
C ALA A 293 12.49 -5.49 -11.21
N CYS A 294 12.36 -4.74 -10.11
CA CYS A 294 11.54 -3.54 -10.06
C CYS A 294 12.02 -2.47 -11.05
N LYS A 295 11.13 -2.10 -11.97
CA LYS A 295 11.36 -1.08 -12.98
C LYS A 295 10.92 0.33 -12.58
N CYS A 296 10.39 0.49 -11.35
CA CYS A 296 9.79 1.74 -10.88
C CYS A 296 10.60 2.44 -9.77
N LYS A 297 11.74 1.87 -9.36
CA LYS A 297 12.62 2.45 -8.34
C LYS A 297 13.60 3.46 -8.95
N ASN A 298 14.28 4.23 -8.09
CA ASN A 298 15.39 5.11 -8.45
C ASN A 298 15.01 6.29 -9.37
N GLY A 299 13.87 6.95 -9.13
CA GLY A 299 13.48 8.17 -9.85
C GLY A 299 12.83 7.93 -11.21
N VAL A 300 12.55 6.69 -11.59
CA VAL A 300 11.87 6.33 -12.85
C VAL A 300 10.35 6.53 -12.75
N ASN A 301 9.82 6.60 -11.54
CA ASN A 301 8.38 6.74 -11.27
C ASN A 301 7.87 8.18 -11.33
N HIS A 302 8.77 9.17 -11.43
CA HIS A 302 8.46 10.60 -11.48
C HIS A 302 7.63 11.08 -10.29
N SER A 303 7.98 10.63 -9.06
CA SER A 303 7.50 11.24 -7.82
C SER A 303 8.06 12.65 -7.68
N ASP A 304 7.29 13.53 -7.06
CA ASP A 304 7.74 14.90 -6.74
C ASP A 304 8.62 14.88 -5.49
N LEU A 305 8.35 13.94 -4.57
CA LEU A 305 9.10 13.73 -3.34
C LEU A 305 9.23 12.24 -3.04
N THR A 306 10.43 11.81 -2.62
CA THR A 306 10.67 10.47 -2.05
C THR A 306 11.00 10.61 -0.57
N ILE A 307 10.22 9.95 0.29
CA ILE A 307 10.49 9.89 1.73
C ILE A 307 11.18 8.58 2.11
N ALA A 308 12.18 8.68 2.99
CA ALA A 308 12.97 7.52 3.41
C ALA A 308 13.50 7.68 4.84
N ASP A 309 13.93 6.56 5.43
CA ASP A 309 14.76 6.59 6.62
C ASP A 309 16.14 7.14 6.26
N PHE A 310 16.68 8.01 7.11
CA PHE A 310 18.02 8.55 6.94
C PHE A 310 19.01 7.80 7.83
N TRP A 311 19.42 6.61 7.39
CA TRP A 311 20.41 5.81 8.09
C TRP A 311 21.80 6.47 8.05
N GLY A 312 22.54 6.34 9.14
CA GLY A 312 23.93 6.84 9.23
C GLY A 312 24.05 8.32 9.57
N ILE A 313 22.94 9.06 9.70
CA ILE A 313 23.01 10.41 10.24
C ILE A 313 23.32 10.34 11.74
N ASN A 314 24.44 10.89 12.13
CA ASN A 314 24.71 11.24 13.53
C ASN A 314 24.02 12.58 13.72
N LEU A 315 22.86 12.56 14.41
CA LEU A 315 22.18 13.79 14.80
C LEU A 315 23.14 14.57 15.69
N ILE A 316 23.65 15.67 15.15
CA ILE A 316 24.36 16.71 15.87
C ILE A 316 23.39 17.38 16.83
#